data_73baa95a82af162932e5f24c7b763d80
#
_entry.id   73baa95a82af162932e5f24c7b763d80
#
_cell.length_a   1.000
_cell.length_b   1.000
_cell.length_c   1.000
_cell.angle_alpha   90.00
_cell.angle_beta   90.00
_cell.angle_gamma   90.00
#
_symmetry.space_group_name_H-M   'P 1'
#
loop_
_entity.id
_entity.type
_entity.pdbx_description
1 polymer ?
#
loop_
_entity_poly.entity_id
_entity_poly.type
_entity_poly.pdbx_seq_one_letter_code
_entity_poly.pdbx_strand_id
1 'polypeptide(L)'
;MIYFRADGNEQIASGHIVRCLTLAKQLCKRGSEVAFICADSAPLPMIEKQGIKAINLDSRWDDLSFEIPQMKKILSSSPGSTLLLDTYQASREYVESLLPYASIVYLGSKKECFGEISGLINYSTDIDYAWYDDAYGKGSTTLLLGPSYAPLREEFSDHCVHASKRVRRVLLTTGASDPMHVIDAILSKVLSLYSDLISGIDVVVGRMFDDIESLESRYGDNPKVDLHRHV
;
A
#
# COMPACT_ATOMS: atom_id res chain seq x y z
N MET A 1 -15.18 -16.57 1.40
CA MET A 1 -14.53 -15.75 0.36
C MET A 1 -14.14 -14.40 0.92
N ILE A 2 -12.91 -13.95 0.68
CA ILE A 2 -12.44 -12.61 1.05
C ILE A 2 -12.05 -11.88 -0.23
N TYR A 3 -12.69 -10.75 -0.48
CA TYR A 3 -12.38 -9.88 -1.61
C TYR A 3 -11.50 -8.72 -1.17
N PHE A 4 -10.51 -8.38 -1.99
CA PHE A 4 -9.68 -7.19 -1.84
C PHE A 4 -10.05 -6.21 -2.95
N ARG A 5 -10.66 -5.07 -2.61
CA ARG A 5 -10.86 -3.98 -3.55
C ARG A 5 -9.70 -3.01 -3.43
N ALA A 6 -8.79 -3.06 -4.40
CA ALA A 6 -7.60 -2.24 -4.44
C ALA A 6 -7.15 -2.00 -5.88
N ASP A 7 -6.50 -0.88 -6.15
CA ASP A 7 -6.00 -0.50 -7.45
C ASP A 7 -4.48 -0.25 -7.44
N GLY A 8 -3.90 -0.28 -8.63
CA GLY A 8 -2.48 0.04 -8.83
C GLY A 8 -2.22 0.25 -10.31
N ASN A 9 -1.83 1.46 -10.69
CA ASN A 9 -1.49 1.86 -12.05
C ASN A 9 -0.39 2.91 -12.05
N GLU A 10 -0.06 3.48 -13.20
CA GLU A 10 1.01 4.49 -13.33
C GLU A 10 0.75 5.77 -12.51
N GLN A 11 -0.51 6.11 -12.23
CA GLN A 11 -0.88 7.32 -11.52
C GLN A 11 -0.82 7.17 -9.99
N ILE A 12 -1.22 6.00 -9.47
CA ILE A 12 -1.29 5.74 -8.03
C ILE A 12 -0.24 4.74 -7.55
N ALA A 13 0.64 4.30 -8.45
CA ALA A 13 1.64 3.27 -8.20
C ALA A 13 1.03 1.95 -7.67
N SER A 14 1.86 1.01 -7.21
CA SER A 14 1.44 -0.33 -6.81
C SER A 14 1.29 -0.53 -5.30
N GLY A 15 1.42 0.52 -4.50
CA GLY A 15 1.46 0.41 -3.03
C GLY A 15 0.25 -0.28 -2.41
N HIS A 16 -0.97 0.03 -2.88
CA HIS A 16 -2.22 -0.61 -2.44
C HIS A 16 -2.21 -2.11 -2.76
N ILE A 17 -1.83 -2.48 -3.99
CA ILE A 17 -1.77 -3.89 -4.40
C ILE A 17 -0.74 -4.67 -3.59
N VAL A 18 0.46 -4.12 -3.38
CA VAL A 18 1.55 -4.80 -2.67
C VAL A 18 1.16 -5.10 -1.22
N ARG A 19 0.59 -4.13 -0.50
CA ARG A 19 0.17 -4.35 0.90
C ARG A 19 -1.04 -5.29 1.00
N CYS A 20 -1.98 -5.20 0.06
CA CYS A 20 -3.10 -6.14 -0.02
C CYS A 20 -2.64 -7.56 -0.36
N LEU A 21 -1.67 -7.74 -1.27
CA LEU A 21 -1.07 -9.04 -1.59
C LEU A 21 -0.37 -9.66 -0.38
N THR A 22 0.25 -8.86 0.47
CA THR A 22 0.86 -9.33 1.71
C THR A 22 -0.18 -9.98 2.63
N LEU A 23 -1.31 -9.32 2.84
CA LEU A 23 -2.41 -9.87 3.63
C LEU A 23 -3.06 -11.08 2.94
N ALA A 24 -3.32 -10.97 1.64
CA ALA A 24 -3.96 -12.03 0.85
C ALA A 24 -3.16 -13.34 0.90
N LYS A 25 -1.84 -13.28 0.74
CA LYS A 25 -0.95 -14.45 0.85
C LYS A 25 -1.05 -15.13 2.21
N GLN A 26 -1.08 -14.36 3.30
CA GLN A 26 -1.21 -14.92 4.64
C GLN A 26 -2.60 -15.54 4.87
N LEU A 27 -3.65 -14.96 4.32
CA LEU A 27 -4.99 -15.52 4.37
C LEU A 27 -5.10 -16.82 3.56
N CYS A 28 -4.51 -16.87 2.37
CA CYS A 28 -4.42 -18.10 1.56
C CYS A 28 -3.66 -19.21 2.30
N LYS A 29 -2.50 -18.89 2.93
CA LYS A 29 -1.75 -19.86 3.77
C LYS A 29 -2.59 -20.43 4.93
N ARG A 30 -3.59 -19.67 5.40
CA ARG A 30 -4.54 -20.10 6.44
C ARG A 30 -5.80 -20.77 5.89
N GLY A 31 -5.84 -21.06 4.58
CA GLY A 31 -6.93 -21.78 3.94
C GLY A 31 -8.12 -20.92 3.51
N SER A 32 -8.00 -19.57 3.57
CA SER A 32 -9.06 -18.69 3.08
C SER A 32 -9.05 -18.60 1.55
N GLU A 33 -10.23 -18.60 0.95
CA GLU A 33 -10.38 -18.24 -0.46
C GLU A 33 -10.32 -16.72 -0.62
N VAL A 34 -9.47 -16.25 -1.53
CA VAL A 34 -9.18 -14.84 -1.75
C VAL A 34 -9.30 -14.49 -3.24
N ALA A 35 -9.84 -13.31 -3.53
CA ALA A 35 -9.83 -12.73 -4.86
C ALA A 35 -9.64 -11.20 -4.78
N PHE A 36 -9.03 -10.63 -5.81
CA PHE A 36 -8.94 -9.17 -5.97
C PHE A 36 -10.03 -8.68 -6.90
N ILE A 37 -10.46 -7.45 -6.68
CA ILE A 37 -11.37 -6.67 -7.52
C ILE A 37 -10.66 -5.36 -7.81
N CYS A 38 -10.37 -5.08 -9.08
CA CYS A 38 -9.63 -3.90 -9.53
C CYS A 38 -10.46 -3.11 -10.54
N ALA A 39 -10.28 -1.80 -10.56
CA ALA A 39 -10.97 -0.94 -11.52
C ALA A 39 -10.53 -1.22 -12.95
N ASP A 40 -9.23 -1.42 -13.16
CA ASP A 40 -8.61 -1.65 -14.47
C ASP A 40 -7.73 -2.91 -14.48
N SER A 41 -7.16 -3.22 -15.64
CA SER A 41 -6.34 -4.42 -15.84
C SER A 41 -4.87 -4.26 -15.42
N ALA A 42 -4.41 -3.06 -15.10
CA ALA A 42 -2.99 -2.80 -14.84
C ALA A 42 -2.38 -3.64 -13.70
N PRO A 43 -3.06 -3.84 -12.55
CA PRO A 43 -2.51 -4.64 -11.46
C PRO A 43 -2.66 -6.16 -11.63
N LEU A 44 -3.50 -6.62 -12.56
CA LEU A 44 -3.84 -8.04 -12.71
C LEU A 44 -2.62 -8.95 -12.87
N PRO A 45 -1.64 -8.66 -13.73
CA PRO A 45 -0.47 -9.53 -13.90
C PRO A 45 0.33 -9.72 -12.61
N MET A 46 0.39 -8.69 -11.75
CA MET A 46 1.08 -8.77 -10.46
C MET A 46 0.33 -9.71 -9.49
N ILE A 47 -0.99 -9.66 -9.49
CA ILE A 47 -1.85 -10.47 -8.61
C ILE A 47 -1.86 -11.93 -9.07
N GLU A 48 -2.08 -12.15 -10.36
CA GLU A 48 -2.19 -13.49 -10.97
C GLU A 48 -0.87 -14.27 -10.90
N LYS A 49 0.27 -13.58 -10.99
CA LYS A 49 1.61 -14.16 -10.74
C LYS A 49 1.72 -14.81 -9.35
N GLN A 50 0.92 -14.38 -8.38
CA GLN A 50 0.87 -14.97 -7.04
C GLN A 50 -0.15 -16.12 -6.92
N GLY A 51 -0.77 -16.54 -8.02
CA GLY A 51 -1.80 -17.58 -8.04
C GLY A 51 -3.14 -17.13 -7.44
N ILE A 52 -3.37 -15.83 -7.31
CA ILE A 52 -4.60 -15.26 -6.74
C ILE A 52 -5.47 -14.74 -7.89
N LYS A 53 -6.77 -15.04 -7.84
CA LYS A 53 -7.74 -14.59 -8.83
C LYS A 53 -7.90 -13.06 -8.77
N ALA A 54 -7.93 -12.40 -9.94
CA ALA A 54 -8.25 -10.99 -10.07
C ALA A 54 -9.46 -10.79 -10.99
N ILE A 55 -10.30 -9.82 -10.66
CA ILE A 55 -11.49 -9.42 -11.38
C ILE A 55 -11.30 -7.98 -11.84
N ASN A 56 -11.29 -7.76 -13.15
CA ASN A 56 -11.31 -6.43 -13.74
C ASN A 56 -12.77 -5.94 -13.84
N LEU A 57 -13.05 -4.75 -13.27
CA LEU A 57 -14.37 -4.13 -13.36
C LEU A 57 -14.55 -3.32 -14.66
N ASP A 58 -13.44 -2.97 -15.33
CA ASP A 58 -13.44 -2.03 -16.44
C ASP A 58 -14.12 -0.71 -16.05
N SER A 59 -13.72 -0.18 -14.90
CA SER A 59 -14.27 1.02 -14.25
C SER A 59 -13.18 2.06 -13.98
N ARG A 60 -13.48 3.03 -13.14
CA ARG A 60 -12.56 4.11 -12.78
C ARG A 60 -12.04 3.93 -11.37
N TRP A 61 -10.70 4.01 -11.19
CA TRP A 61 -10.07 3.95 -9.87
C TRP A 61 -10.28 5.23 -9.04
N ASP A 62 -10.54 6.36 -9.72
CA ASP A 62 -10.71 7.70 -9.12
C ASP A 62 -12.17 8.07 -8.80
N ASP A 63 -13.13 7.23 -9.25
CA ASP A 63 -14.56 7.40 -8.97
C ASP A 63 -15.26 6.04 -8.83
N LEU A 64 -15.45 5.63 -7.58
CA LEU A 64 -16.04 4.33 -7.26
C LEU A 64 -17.56 4.24 -7.52
N SER A 65 -18.24 5.35 -7.81
CA SER A 65 -19.68 5.35 -8.05
C SER A 65 -20.08 4.49 -9.25
N PHE A 66 -19.22 4.43 -10.26
CA PHE A 66 -19.44 3.66 -11.49
C PHE A 66 -19.43 2.15 -11.28
N GLU A 67 -18.73 1.65 -10.27
CA GLU A 67 -18.60 0.20 -10.04
C GLU A 67 -19.64 -0.39 -9.08
N ILE A 68 -20.43 0.43 -8.38
CA ILE A 68 -21.40 -0.03 -7.38
C ILE A 68 -22.30 -1.15 -7.90
N PRO A 69 -22.90 -1.09 -9.10
CA PRO A 69 -23.76 -2.17 -9.61
C PRO A 69 -23.01 -3.49 -9.78
N GLN A 70 -21.76 -3.45 -10.29
CA GLN A 70 -20.94 -4.63 -10.49
C GLN A 70 -20.46 -5.21 -9.16
N MET A 71 -20.06 -4.36 -8.21
CA MET A 71 -19.69 -4.76 -6.86
C MET A 71 -20.84 -5.48 -6.15
N LYS A 72 -22.03 -4.92 -6.18
CA LYS A 72 -23.24 -5.57 -5.63
C LYS A 72 -23.48 -6.95 -6.25
N LYS A 73 -23.33 -7.09 -7.57
CA LYS A 73 -23.49 -8.38 -8.26
C LYS A 73 -22.44 -9.40 -7.79
N ILE A 74 -21.17 -9.00 -7.70
CA ILE A 74 -20.08 -9.88 -7.26
C ILE A 74 -20.32 -10.33 -5.81
N LEU A 75 -20.58 -9.39 -4.90
CA LEU A 75 -20.77 -9.68 -3.48
C LEU A 75 -22.02 -10.52 -3.23
N SER A 76 -23.12 -10.26 -3.94
CA SER A 76 -24.34 -11.08 -3.87
C SER A 76 -24.12 -12.53 -4.29
N SER A 77 -23.16 -12.79 -5.19
CA SER A 77 -22.84 -14.16 -5.62
C SER A 77 -22.06 -14.96 -4.56
N SER A 78 -21.60 -14.31 -3.49
CA SER A 78 -20.80 -14.89 -2.40
C SER A 78 -21.34 -14.43 -1.03
N PRO A 79 -22.52 -14.88 -0.61
CA PRO A 79 -23.11 -14.47 0.66
C PRO A 79 -22.17 -14.74 1.84
N GLY A 80 -22.09 -13.80 2.79
CA GLY A 80 -21.20 -13.90 3.95
C GLY A 80 -19.71 -13.62 3.63
N SER A 81 -19.41 -13.07 2.45
CA SER A 81 -18.07 -12.64 2.10
C SER A 81 -17.61 -11.44 2.91
N THR A 82 -16.30 -11.25 2.99
CA THR A 82 -15.66 -10.04 3.52
C THR A 82 -15.06 -9.25 2.38
N LEU A 83 -15.27 -7.94 2.36
CA LEU A 83 -14.61 -7.01 1.45
C LEU A 83 -13.59 -6.17 2.23
N LEU A 84 -12.30 -6.37 1.94
CA LEU A 84 -11.26 -5.46 2.38
C LEU A 84 -11.11 -4.37 1.31
N LEU A 85 -11.38 -3.13 1.72
CA LEU A 85 -11.38 -1.95 0.86
C LEU A 85 -10.13 -1.12 1.14
N ASP A 86 -9.26 -1.00 0.14
CA ASP A 86 -8.02 -0.25 0.21
C ASP A 86 -7.94 0.76 -0.93
N THR A 87 -8.54 1.92 -0.72
CA THR A 87 -8.54 3.04 -1.65
C THR A 87 -8.78 4.36 -0.92
N TYR A 88 -8.15 5.43 -1.40
CA TYR A 88 -8.41 6.78 -0.90
C TYR A 88 -9.75 7.36 -1.38
N GLN A 89 -10.36 6.75 -2.41
CA GLN A 89 -11.61 7.19 -3.00
C GLN A 89 -12.85 6.66 -2.25
N ALA A 90 -12.64 5.79 -1.23
CA ALA A 90 -13.76 5.31 -0.41
C ALA A 90 -14.53 6.48 0.19
N SER A 91 -15.84 6.46 0.06
CA SER A 91 -16.76 7.37 0.73
C SER A 91 -17.75 6.60 1.57
N ARG A 92 -18.36 7.29 2.51
CA ARG A 92 -19.41 6.71 3.36
C ARG A 92 -20.55 6.14 2.51
N GLU A 93 -21.01 6.88 1.49
CA GLU A 93 -22.10 6.47 0.62
C GLU A 93 -21.76 5.19 -0.16
N TYR A 94 -20.52 5.11 -0.67
CA TYR A 94 -20.03 3.91 -1.35
C TYR A 94 -20.06 2.71 -0.40
N VAL A 95 -19.48 2.85 0.78
CA VAL A 95 -19.44 1.77 1.79
C VAL A 95 -20.86 1.36 2.21
N GLU A 96 -21.73 2.31 2.57
CA GLU A 96 -23.12 2.04 2.96
C GLU A 96 -23.89 1.30 1.86
N SER A 97 -23.59 1.58 0.57
CA SER A 97 -24.23 0.89 -0.55
C SER A 97 -23.88 -0.60 -0.63
N LEU A 98 -22.74 -1.02 -0.02
CA LEU A 98 -22.21 -2.39 -0.08
C LEU A 98 -22.40 -3.18 1.23
N LEU A 99 -22.65 -2.51 2.36
CA LEU A 99 -22.89 -3.17 3.66
C LEU A 99 -23.94 -4.29 3.64
N PRO A 100 -25.05 -4.19 2.87
CA PRO A 100 -26.03 -5.28 2.80
C PRO A 100 -25.51 -6.58 2.15
N TYR A 101 -24.37 -6.52 1.46
CA TYR A 101 -23.86 -7.61 0.64
C TYR A 101 -22.59 -8.28 1.18
N ALA A 102 -21.82 -7.59 2.03
CA ALA A 102 -20.58 -8.11 2.61
C ALA A 102 -20.24 -7.44 3.94
N SER A 103 -19.47 -8.14 4.76
CA SER A 103 -18.76 -7.53 5.89
C SER A 103 -17.62 -6.66 5.34
N ILE A 104 -17.54 -5.39 5.74
CA ILE A 104 -16.54 -4.47 5.17
C ILE A 104 -15.44 -4.19 6.19
N VAL A 105 -14.19 -4.30 5.72
CA VAL A 105 -12.98 -3.88 6.45
C VAL A 105 -12.28 -2.79 5.62
N TYR A 106 -12.10 -1.62 6.19
CA TYR A 106 -11.35 -0.55 5.55
C TYR A 106 -9.87 -0.59 5.94
N LEU A 107 -8.98 -0.51 4.97
CA LEU A 107 -7.53 -0.40 5.16
C LEU A 107 -7.05 0.96 4.65
N GLY A 108 -6.70 1.86 5.54
CA GLY A 108 -6.21 3.19 5.16
C GLY A 108 -6.26 4.19 6.30
N SER A 109 -5.78 5.41 6.02
CA SER A 109 -5.64 6.50 6.99
C SER A 109 -6.67 7.63 6.81
N LYS A 110 -7.63 7.47 5.90
CA LYS A 110 -8.65 8.50 5.67
C LYS A 110 -9.52 8.66 6.93
N LYS A 111 -9.61 9.88 7.43
CA LYS A 111 -10.48 10.24 8.55
C LYS A 111 -11.90 10.45 8.03
N GLU A 112 -12.63 9.35 7.88
CA GLU A 112 -14.03 9.33 7.51
C GLU A 112 -14.76 8.24 8.30
N CYS A 113 -15.95 8.55 8.81
CA CYS A 113 -16.79 7.57 9.46
C CYS A 113 -17.60 6.82 8.41
N PHE A 114 -17.20 5.60 8.11
CA PHE A 114 -17.86 4.73 7.11
C PHE A 114 -19.12 4.00 7.62
N GLY A 115 -19.62 4.37 8.80
CA GLY A 115 -20.78 3.70 9.41
C GLY A 115 -20.40 2.38 10.08
N GLU A 116 -21.30 1.41 10.07
CA GLU A 116 -21.16 0.12 10.78
C GLU A 116 -20.32 -0.89 9.99
N ILE A 117 -19.04 -0.57 9.73
CA ILE A 117 -18.10 -1.53 9.12
C ILE A 117 -17.59 -2.53 10.16
N SER A 118 -17.17 -3.71 9.72
CA SER A 118 -16.69 -4.78 10.60
C SER A 118 -15.32 -4.50 11.18
N GLY A 119 -14.46 -3.76 10.44
CA GLY A 119 -13.11 -3.43 10.90
C GLY A 119 -12.50 -2.26 10.16
N LEU A 120 -11.55 -1.62 10.84
CA LEU A 120 -10.74 -0.54 10.27
C LEU A 120 -9.28 -0.77 10.66
N ILE A 121 -8.39 -0.75 9.67
CA ILE A 121 -6.95 -0.92 9.85
C ILE A 121 -6.26 0.38 9.41
N ASN A 122 -5.66 1.08 10.36
CA ASN A 122 -4.80 2.22 10.08
C ASN A 122 -3.46 2.04 10.79
N TYR A 123 -2.40 1.79 10.04
CA TYR A 123 -1.06 1.52 10.57
C TYR A 123 -0.14 2.74 10.57
N SER A 124 -0.67 3.95 10.44
CA SER A 124 0.09 5.20 10.56
C SER A 124 0.73 5.33 11.95
N THR A 125 1.78 6.14 12.04
CA THR A 125 2.47 6.43 13.31
C THR A 125 1.80 7.55 14.11
N ASP A 126 1.03 8.41 13.43
CA ASP A 126 0.38 9.60 13.97
C ASP A 126 -1.15 9.42 14.09
N ILE A 127 -1.57 8.41 14.86
CA ILE A 127 -2.98 8.09 15.05
C ILE A 127 -3.66 9.10 15.98
N ASP A 128 -4.75 9.68 15.50
CA ASP A 128 -5.67 10.45 16.34
C ASP A 128 -6.70 9.51 17.01
N TYR A 129 -6.29 8.87 18.09
CA TYR A 129 -7.14 7.90 18.80
C TYR A 129 -8.45 8.49 19.26
N ALA A 130 -8.49 9.77 19.66
CA ALA A 130 -9.70 10.44 20.11
C ALA A 130 -10.74 10.54 19.00
N TRP A 131 -10.30 10.83 17.78
CA TRP A 131 -11.20 10.85 16.63
C TRP A 131 -11.79 9.46 16.32
N TYR A 132 -10.95 8.41 16.38
CA TYR A 132 -11.43 7.04 16.12
C TYR A 132 -12.41 6.56 17.21
N ASP A 133 -12.18 6.92 18.47
CA ASP A 133 -13.08 6.61 19.57
C ASP A 133 -14.42 7.32 19.43
N ASP A 134 -14.43 8.59 19.03
CA ASP A 134 -15.68 9.34 18.78
C ASP A 134 -16.45 8.76 17.59
N ALA A 135 -15.75 8.45 16.49
CA ALA A 135 -16.36 7.98 15.24
C ALA A 135 -16.90 6.54 15.32
N TYR A 136 -16.23 5.64 16.05
CA TYR A 136 -16.48 4.20 16.04
C TYR A 136 -16.64 3.57 17.42
N GLY A 137 -16.26 4.26 18.51
CA GLY A 137 -16.18 3.68 19.86
C GLY A 137 -17.52 3.20 20.45
N LYS A 138 -18.65 3.64 19.88
CA LYS A 138 -20.00 3.21 20.28
C LYS A 138 -20.52 2.04 19.44
N GLY A 139 -19.80 1.64 18.41
CA GLY A 139 -20.19 0.59 17.48
C GLY A 139 -19.47 -0.75 17.72
N SER A 140 -19.69 -1.69 16.81
CA SER A 140 -19.06 -3.03 16.82
C SER A 140 -17.81 -3.09 15.95
N THR A 141 -17.32 -1.97 15.41
CA THR A 141 -16.17 -1.92 14.52
C THR A 141 -14.89 -2.29 15.25
N THR A 142 -14.16 -3.31 14.76
CA THR A 142 -12.84 -3.65 15.27
C THR A 142 -11.81 -2.63 14.76
N LEU A 143 -11.16 -1.91 15.67
CA LEU A 143 -10.13 -0.92 15.34
C LEU A 143 -8.73 -1.52 15.52
N LEU A 144 -7.96 -1.59 14.42
CA LEU A 144 -6.56 -2.00 14.40
C LEU A 144 -5.71 -0.78 14.06
N LEU A 145 -5.29 -0.05 15.09
CA LEU A 145 -4.69 1.26 14.99
C LEU A 145 -3.20 1.24 15.40
N GLY A 146 -2.35 1.84 14.59
CA GLY A 146 -0.93 2.00 14.85
C GLY A 146 -0.02 1.06 14.07
N PRO A 147 1.29 1.29 14.12
CA PRO A 147 2.29 0.63 13.26
C PRO A 147 2.41 -0.88 13.50
N SER A 148 1.97 -1.39 14.64
CA SER A 148 1.94 -2.83 14.92
C SER A 148 1.02 -3.62 13.97
N TYR A 149 0.12 -2.95 13.27
CA TYR A 149 -0.80 -3.54 12.30
C TYR A 149 -0.37 -3.32 10.85
N ALA A 150 0.88 -2.84 10.62
CA ALA A 150 1.39 -2.67 9.28
C ALA A 150 1.51 -4.02 8.55
N PRO A 151 0.95 -4.17 7.34
CA PRO A 151 1.10 -5.38 6.54
C PRO A 151 2.51 -5.44 5.95
N LEU A 152 3.44 -6.00 6.71
CA LEU A 152 4.82 -6.18 6.30
C LEU A 152 4.97 -7.47 5.51
N ARG A 153 5.72 -7.41 4.41
CA ARG A 153 6.11 -8.58 3.62
C ARG A 153 6.93 -9.56 4.47
N GLU A 154 6.86 -10.85 4.15
CA GLU A 154 7.52 -11.93 4.90
C GLU A 154 9.05 -11.75 4.97
N GLU A 155 9.64 -11.10 3.96
CA GLU A 155 11.06 -10.78 3.92
C GLU A 155 11.52 -9.84 5.03
N PHE A 156 10.58 -9.12 5.68
CA PHE A 156 10.86 -8.25 6.84
C PHE A 156 10.54 -8.91 8.18
N SER A 157 10.05 -10.15 8.19
CA SER A 157 9.88 -10.93 9.42
C SER A 157 11.24 -11.47 9.88
N ASP A 158 11.38 -11.66 11.18
CA ASP A 158 12.54 -12.33 11.81
C ASP A 158 13.92 -11.64 11.65
N HIS A 159 13.95 -10.38 11.23
CA HIS A 159 15.17 -9.60 11.20
C HIS A 159 15.42 -8.89 12.53
N CYS A 160 16.46 -9.32 13.25
CA CYS A 160 16.94 -8.60 14.40
C CYS A 160 17.85 -7.44 13.94
N VAL A 161 17.36 -6.22 14.05
CA VAL A 161 18.12 -5.03 13.67
C VAL A 161 18.87 -4.50 14.88
N HIS A 162 20.20 -4.48 14.80
CA HIS A 162 21.04 -3.80 15.79
C HIS A 162 21.26 -2.34 15.36
N ALA A 163 20.64 -1.42 16.08
CA ALA A 163 20.86 0.02 15.84
C ALA A 163 22.31 0.40 16.12
N SER A 164 22.98 0.98 15.14
CA SER A 164 24.31 1.56 15.33
C SER A 164 24.21 2.93 16.04
N LYS A 165 25.14 3.22 16.94
CA LYS A 165 25.23 4.55 17.57
C LYS A 165 25.65 5.67 16.60
N ARG A 166 26.19 5.32 15.43
CA ARG A 166 26.60 6.27 14.39
C ARG A 166 26.00 5.84 13.05
N VAL A 167 25.40 6.77 12.35
CA VAL A 167 24.98 6.58 10.97
C VAL A 167 26.24 6.48 10.11
N ARG A 168 26.37 5.35 9.39
CA ARG A 168 27.48 5.13 8.45
C ARG A 168 27.00 5.02 7.02
N ARG A 169 25.84 4.42 6.81
CA ARG A 169 25.19 4.31 5.50
C ARG A 169 23.81 4.95 5.54
N VAL A 170 23.42 5.54 4.43
CA VAL A 170 22.13 6.19 4.26
C VAL A 170 21.37 5.44 3.15
N LEU A 171 20.15 5.02 3.43
CA LEU A 171 19.23 4.52 2.41
C LEU A 171 18.39 5.69 1.90
N LEU A 172 18.37 5.88 0.59
CA LEU A 172 17.58 6.89 -0.08
C LEU A 172 16.61 6.22 -1.06
N THR A 173 15.32 6.45 -0.91
CA THR A 173 14.29 5.93 -1.80
C THR A 173 13.06 6.81 -1.78
N THR A 174 12.39 6.95 -2.93
CA THR A 174 11.09 7.62 -3.09
C THR A 174 9.98 6.63 -3.43
N GLY A 175 10.29 5.32 -3.38
CA GLY A 175 9.35 4.27 -3.74
C GLY A 175 9.37 3.96 -5.24
N ALA A 176 8.19 3.85 -5.87
CA ALA A 176 8.08 3.41 -7.25
C ALA A 176 8.54 4.46 -8.28
N SER A 177 8.39 5.75 -8.00
CA SER A 177 8.68 6.88 -8.90
C SER A 177 9.24 8.07 -8.13
N ASP A 178 9.82 9.05 -8.86
CA ASP A 178 10.33 10.30 -8.30
C ASP A 178 10.01 11.52 -9.21
N PRO A 179 8.74 11.85 -9.39
CA PRO A 179 8.33 12.90 -10.33
C PRO A 179 8.83 14.30 -9.95
N MET A 180 9.32 14.48 -8.74
CA MET A 180 9.85 15.75 -8.25
C MET A 180 11.38 15.78 -8.17
N HIS A 181 12.07 14.76 -8.67
CA HIS A 181 13.54 14.61 -8.65
C HIS A 181 14.15 14.82 -7.25
N VAL A 182 13.45 14.32 -6.23
CA VAL A 182 13.85 14.49 -4.82
C VAL A 182 15.12 13.72 -4.50
N ILE A 183 15.32 12.55 -5.14
CA ILE A 183 16.52 11.72 -4.95
C ILE A 183 17.77 12.51 -5.33
N ASP A 184 17.81 13.14 -6.51
CA ASP A 184 18.96 13.92 -6.98
C ASP A 184 19.27 15.08 -6.04
N ALA A 185 18.24 15.82 -5.63
CA ALA A 185 18.38 16.97 -4.73
C ALA A 185 18.94 16.56 -3.36
N ILE A 186 18.43 15.46 -2.77
CA ILE A 186 18.89 14.97 -1.47
C ILE A 186 20.30 14.37 -1.59
N LEU A 187 20.55 13.54 -2.61
CA LEU A 187 21.84 12.90 -2.82
C LEU A 187 22.97 13.91 -2.97
N SER A 188 22.78 14.92 -3.82
CA SER A 188 23.71 16.03 -3.97
C SER A 188 24.01 16.73 -2.62
N LYS A 189 22.96 17.01 -1.83
CA LYS A 189 23.06 17.66 -0.54
C LYS A 189 23.82 16.79 0.48
N VAL A 190 23.49 15.51 0.58
CA VAL A 190 24.12 14.55 1.50
C VAL A 190 25.59 14.39 1.16
N LEU A 191 25.94 14.24 -0.10
CA LEU A 191 27.34 14.13 -0.53
C LEU A 191 28.12 15.41 -0.23
N SER A 192 27.54 16.60 -0.41
CA SER A 192 28.22 17.85 -0.17
C SER A 192 28.45 18.16 1.32
N LEU A 193 27.51 17.78 2.19
CA LEU A 193 27.54 18.17 3.60
C LEU A 193 28.07 17.07 4.54
N TYR A 194 27.89 15.80 4.17
CA TYR A 194 28.10 14.68 5.09
C TYR A 194 29.03 13.59 4.52
N SER A 195 29.68 13.85 3.39
CA SER A 195 30.56 12.86 2.75
C SER A 195 31.61 12.28 3.70
N ASP A 196 32.19 13.09 4.59
CA ASP A 196 33.22 12.64 5.52
C ASP A 196 32.68 11.84 6.72
N LEU A 197 31.37 11.93 6.97
CA LEU A 197 30.70 11.28 8.11
C LEU A 197 30.10 9.92 7.75
N ILE A 198 29.82 9.68 6.46
CA ILE A 198 29.17 8.46 5.97
C ILE A 198 30.13 7.63 5.11
N SER A 199 29.99 6.32 5.17
CA SER A 199 30.73 5.37 4.35
C SER A 199 30.08 5.09 2.99
N GLY A 200 28.76 5.33 2.85
CA GLY A 200 28.05 5.12 1.60
C GLY A 200 26.57 5.48 1.67
N ILE A 201 25.98 5.57 0.49
CA ILE A 201 24.55 5.83 0.26
C ILE A 201 24.03 4.76 -0.66
N ASP A 202 23.02 4.02 -0.20
CA ASP A 202 22.25 3.07 -1.02
C ASP A 202 21.06 3.84 -1.60
N VAL A 203 21.00 3.97 -2.91
CA VAL A 203 19.90 4.61 -3.61
C VAL A 203 19.05 3.53 -4.27
N VAL A 204 17.82 3.35 -3.77
CA VAL A 204 16.87 2.38 -4.34
C VAL A 204 15.92 3.08 -5.29
N VAL A 205 15.97 2.68 -6.55
CA VAL A 205 15.21 3.26 -7.65
C VAL A 205 14.09 2.31 -8.04
N GLY A 206 12.85 2.80 -7.98
CA GLY A 206 11.67 2.03 -8.35
C GLY A 206 11.51 1.83 -9.86
N ARG A 207 10.57 0.97 -10.26
CA ARG A 207 10.36 0.59 -11.68
C ARG A 207 9.83 1.72 -12.57
N MET A 208 9.20 2.72 -11.96
CA MET A 208 8.56 3.85 -12.65
C MET A 208 9.41 5.12 -12.52
N PHE A 209 10.72 4.95 -12.35
CA PHE A 209 11.66 6.06 -12.22
C PHE A 209 12.14 6.47 -13.60
N ASP A 210 11.87 7.73 -14.00
CA ASP A 210 12.07 8.21 -15.37
C ASP A 210 13.51 8.66 -15.65
N ASP A 211 14.31 9.03 -14.63
CA ASP A 211 15.59 9.74 -14.80
C ASP A 211 16.79 8.95 -14.26
N ILE A 212 16.74 7.62 -14.38
CA ILE A 212 17.80 6.76 -13.85
C ILE A 212 19.14 6.95 -14.58
N GLU A 213 19.10 7.20 -15.89
CA GLU A 213 20.30 7.42 -16.71
C GLU A 213 21.05 8.71 -16.29
N SER A 214 20.31 9.74 -15.92
CA SER A 214 20.86 10.97 -15.39
C SER A 214 21.53 10.76 -14.02
N LEU A 215 20.90 10.01 -13.13
CA LEU A 215 21.51 9.66 -11.84
C LEU A 215 22.78 8.83 -12.02
N GLU A 216 22.77 7.86 -12.93
CA GLU A 216 23.96 7.04 -13.22
C GLU A 216 25.09 7.86 -13.82
N SER A 217 24.78 8.75 -14.77
CA SER A 217 25.78 9.63 -15.37
C SER A 217 26.43 10.57 -14.33
N ARG A 218 25.67 11.00 -13.32
CA ARG A 218 26.19 11.90 -12.28
C ARG A 218 26.91 11.21 -11.13
N TYR A 219 26.42 10.05 -10.73
CA TYR A 219 26.82 9.42 -9.48
C TYR A 219 27.32 7.99 -9.62
N GLY A 220 27.21 7.37 -10.79
CA GLY A 220 27.60 5.97 -11.03
C GLY A 220 29.07 5.67 -10.71
N ASP A 221 29.95 6.61 -10.94
CA ASP A 221 31.39 6.48 -10.63
C ASP A 221 31.75 6.96 -9.22
N ASN A 222 30.79 7.41 -8.41
CA ASN A 222 31.05 7.87 -7.05
C ASN A 222 31.18 6.67 -6.10
N PRO A 223 32.36 6.43 -5.48
CA PRO A 223 32.59 5.24 -4.65
C PRO A 223 31.73 5.17 -3.38
N LYS A 224 30.98 6.22 -3.10
CA LYS A 224 30.05 6.28 -1.94
C LYS A 224 28.60 6.06 -2.32
N VAL A 225 28.29 5.90 -3.60
CA VAL A 225 26.90 5.76 -4.08
C VAL A 225 26.71 4.38 -4.72
N ASP A 226 25.82 3.60 -4.14
CA ASP A 226 25.40 2.32 -4.67
C ASP A 226 23.96 2.47 -5.21
N LEU A 227 23.81 2.39 -6.55
CA LEU A 227 22.51 2.48 -7.21
C LEU A 227 21.90 1.08 -7.37
N HIS A 228 20.73 0.87 -6.73
CA HIS A 228 19.99 -0.39 -6.79
C HIS A 228 18.73 -0.22 -7.63
N ARG A 229 18.66 -0.98 -8.73
CA ARG A 229 17.49 -0.98 -9.63
C ARG A 229 16.57 -2.14 -9.32
N HIS A 230 15.26 -1.88 -9.37
CA HIS A 230 14.22 -2.92 -9.34
C HIS A 230 14.26 -3.87 -8.12
N VAL A 231 14.55 -3.35 -6.95
CA VAL A 231 14.55 -4.10 -5.69
C VAL A 231 13.11 -4.34 -5.18
#